data_e23c41007797b1643d3a948215ed9a6a
#
_entry.id   e23c41007797b1643d3a948215ed9a6a
#
_cell.length_a   1.000
_cell.length_b   1.000
_cell.length_c   1.000
_cell.angle_alpha   90.00
_cell.angle_beta   90.00
_cell.angle_gamma   90.00
#
_symmetry.space_group_name_H-M   'P 1'
#
loop_
_entity.id
_entity.type
_entity.pdbx_description
1 polymer ?
#
loop_
_entity_poly.entity_id
_entity_poly.type
_entity_poly.pdbx_seq_one_letter_code
_entity_poly.pdbx_strand_id
1 'polypeptide(L)'
;MTTQEIKAIIERAVPQSTAYVSDPNNDGEHFEAIVVSPAFEGLLLVKQHQMVLGALREQFAGAVHAMRLKTFTPEKWKEVKTQYNF
;
A
#
# COMPACT_ATOMS: atom_id res chain seq x y z
N MET A 1 -14.70 -5.63 2.05
CA MET A 1 -13.24 -5.67 1.98
C MET A 1 -12.66 -5.14 3.27
N THR A 2 -11.68 -5.82 3.83
CA THR A 2 -11.09 -5.41 5.11
C THR A 2 -9.66 -4.92 4.91
N THR A 3 -9.16 -4.16 5.89
CA THR A 3 -7.77 -3.70 5.85
C THR A 3 -6.80 -4.89 5.82
N GLN A 4 -7.14 -5.98 6.51
CA GLN A 4 -6.29 -7.16 6.54
C GLN A 4 -6.24 -7.88 5.20
N GLU A 5 -7.35 -7.91 4.47
CA GLU A 5 -7.39 -8.49 3.13
C GLU A 5 -6.51 -7.70 2.17
N ILE A 6 -6.60 -6.37 2.23
CA ILE A 6 -5.79 -5.48 1.40
C ILE A 6 -4.31 -5.67 1.72
N LYS A 7 -3.97 -5.67 3.02
CA LYS A 7 -2.59 -5.89 3.46
C LYS A 7 -2.03 -7.21 2.92
N ALA A 8 -2.79 -8.28 3.04
CA ALA A 8 -2.33 -9.60 2.59
C ALA A 8 -2.08 -9.63 1.09
N ILE A 9 -2.95 -9.00 0.30
CA ILE A 9 -2.79 -8.96 -1.14
C ILE A 9 -1.55 -8.16 -1.53
N ILE A 10 -1.35 -7.00 -0.92
CA ILE A 10 -0.19 -6.16 -1.20
C ILE A 10 1.10 -6.91 -0.85
N GLU A 11 1.16 -7.49 0.33
CA GLU A 11 2.38 -8.18 0.78
C GLU A 11 2.70 -9.43 -0.02
N ARG A 12 1.68 -10.04 -0.61
CA ARG A 12 1.87 -11.19 -1.50
C ARG A 12 2.37 -10.75 -2.87
N ALA A 13 1.88 -9.62 -3.36
CA ALA A 13 2.20 -9.15 -4.71
C ALA A 13 3.52 -8.40 -4.80
N VAL A 14 3.92 -7.71 -3.74
CA VAL A 14 5.14 -6.89 -3.72
C VAL A 14 6.20 -7.61 -2.88
N PRO A 15 7.33 -8.01 -3.47
CA PRO A 15 8.34 -8.78 -2.76
C PRO A 15 8.87 -8.06 -1.51
N GLN A 16 8.97 -8.80 -0.43
CA GLN A 16 9.55 -8.33 0.83
C GLN A 16 8.91 -7.04 1.35
N SER A 17 7.63 -6.86 1.07
CA SER A 17 6.93 -5.64 1.49
C SER A 17 6.30 -5.78 2.86
N THR A 18 6.14 -4.64 3.51
CA THR A 18 5.28 -4.48 4.68
C THR A 18 4.24 -3.44 4.32
N ALA A 19 2.98 -3.78 4.48
CA ALA A 19 1.89 -2.86 4.19
C ALA A 19 1.18 -2.46 5.48
N TYR A 20 0.98 -1.16 5.63
CA TYR A 20 0.20 -0.58 6.73
C TYR A 20 -1.07 -0.03 6.12
N VAL A 21 -2.21 -0.62 6.45
CA VAL A 21 -3.48 -0.27 5.84
C VAL A 21 -4.47 0.16 6.91
N SER A 22 -5.13 1.28 6.67
CA SER A 22 -6.14 1.79 7.59
C SER A 22 -7.41 2.16 6.83
N ASP A 23 -8.52 2.19 7.56
CA ASP A 23 -9.84 2.58 7.07
C ASP A 23 -10.30 3.77 7.93
N PRO A 24 -9.83 4.99 7.61
CA PRO A 24 -10.02 6.15 8.50
C PRO A 24 -11.47 6.55 8.68
N ASN A 25 -12.34 6.22 7.71
CA ASN A 25 -13.77 6.53 7.80
C ASN A 25 -14.58 5.36 8.36
N ASN A 26 -13.94 4.23 8.56
CA ASN A 26 -14.60 3.00 9.03
C ASN A 26 -15.80 2.61 8.17
N ASP A 27 -15.68 2.82 6.85
CA ASP A 27 -16.76 2.56 5.90
C ASP A 27 -16.48 1.42 4.93
N GLY A 28 -15.28 0.84 4.96
CA GLY A 28 -14.93 -0.23 4.05
C GLY A 28 -14.76 0.20 2.60
N GLU A 29 -14.68 1.48 2.33
CA GLU A 29 -14.60 2.02 0.97
C GLU A 29 -13.39 2.91 0.74
N HIS A 30 -13.04 3.73 1.74
CA HIS A 30 -11.92 4.66 1.64
C HIS A 30 -10.77 4.16 2.49
N PHE A 31 -9.65 3.84 1.85
CA PHE A 31 -8.51 3.25 2.55
C PHE A 31 -7.26 4.11 2.40
N GLU A 32 -6.38 4.01 3.39
CA GLU A 32 -5.05 4.58 3.32
C GLU A 32 -4.05 3.44 3.48
N ALA A 33 -3.03 3.43 2.64
CA ALA A 33 -2.01 2.41 2.71
C ALA A 33 -0.61 3.02 2.58
N ILE A 34 0.30 2.49 3.38
CA ILE A 34 1.73 2.76 3.25
C ILE A 34 2.37 1.41 2.97
N VAL A 35 3.15 1.34 1.89
CA VAL A 35 3.82 0.10 1.50
C VAL A 35 5.32 0.36 1.47
N VAL A 36 6.06 -0.45 2.20
CA VAL A 36 7.51 -0.35 2.32
C VAL A 36 8.13 -1.60 1.74
N SER A 37 9.02 -1.44 0.76
CA SER A 37 9.67 -2.60 0.15
C SER A 37 11.01 -2.22 -0.48
N PRO A 38 12.04 -3.09 -0.35
CA PRO A 38 13.27 -2.88 -1.09
C PRO A 38 13.08 -3.00 -2.60
N ALA A 39 12.00 -3.65 -3.05
CA ALA A 39 11.69 -3.75 -4.47
C ALA A 39 11.40 -2.40 -5.12
N PHE A 40 11.13 -1.37 -4.32
CA PHE A 40 10.87 -0.04 -4.84
C PHE A 40 12.15 0.74 -5.17
N GLU A 41 13.32 0.26 -4.78
CA GLU A 41 14.57 0.95 -5.04
C GLU A 41 14.80 1.07 -6.55
N GLY A 42 15.14 2.29 -6.97
CA GLY A 42 15.41 2.56 -8.39
C GLY A 42 14.17 2.69 -9.26
N LEU A 43 12.97 2.48 -8.72
CA LEU A 43 11.75 2.61 -9.48
C LEU A 43 11.16 4.02 -9.34
N LEU A 44 10.62 4.51 -10.44
CA LEU A 44 9.85 5.75 -10.42
C LEU A 44 8.60 5.56 -9.54
N LEU A 45 8.16 6.63 -8.92
CA LEU A 45 7.01 6.59 -8.03
C LEU A 45 5.77 6.00 -8.71
N VAL A 46 5.53 6.36 -9.97
CA VAL A 46 4.40 5.83 -10.73
C VAL A 46 4.47 4.31 -10.87
N LYS A 47 5.68 3.77 -11.05
CA LYS A 47 5.87 2.32 -11.14
C LYS A 47 5.61 1.63 -9.81
N GLN A 48 6.05 2.23 -8.72
CA GLN A 48 5.81 1.71 -7.39
C GLN A 48 4.30 1.61 -7.13
N HIS A 49 3.57 2.67 -7.45
CA HIS A 49 2.12 2.70 -7.28
C HIS A 49 1.42 1.68 -8.17
N GLN A 50 1.89 1.50 -9.40
CA GLN A 50 1.31 0.52 -10.31
C GLN A 50 1.44 -0.92 -9.80
N MET A 51 2.55 -1.23 -9.14
CA MET A 51 2.73 -2.56 -8.55
C MET A 51 1.66 -2.86 -7.51
N VAL A 52 1.39 -1.89 -6.65
CA VAL A 52 0.42 -2.06 -5.57
C VAL A 52 -1.01 -2.04 -6.10
N LEU A 53 -1.35 -1.00 -6.86
CA LEU A 53 -2.73 -0.83 -7.34
C LEU A 53 -3.12 -1.89 -8.35
N GLY A 54 -2.16 -2.37 -9.15
CA GLY A 54 -2.41 -3.45 -10.10
C GLY A 54 -2.85 -4.73 -9.42
N ALA A 55 -2.18 -5.08 -8.32
CA ALA A 55 -2.54 -6.26 -7.55
C ALA A 55 -3.94 -6.14 -6.96
N LEU A 56 -4.28 -4.97 -6.45
CA LEU A 56 -5.60 -4.75 -5.86
C LEU A 56 -6.70 -4.79 -6.91
N ARG A 57 -6.46 -4.26 -8.11
CA ARG A 57 -7.44 -4.32 -9.20
C ARG A 57 -7.74 -5.73 -9.64
N GLU A 58 -6.72 -6.59 -9.69
CA GLU A 58 -6.92 -7.98 -10.08
C GLU A 58 -7.82 -8.73 -9.11
N GLN A 59 -7.67 -8.46 -7.81
CA GLN A 59 -8.43 -9.17 -6.78
C GLN A 59 -9.80 -8.56 -6.52
N PHE A 60 -9.92 -7.24 -6.65
CA PHE A 60 -11.14 -6.53 -6.30
C PHE A 60 -11.56 -5.57 -7.40
N ALA A 61 -11.72 -6.07 -8.62
CA ALA A 61 -12.04 -5.25 -9.79
C ALA A 61 -13.14 -4.24 -9.48
N GLY A 62 -12.77 -2.95 -9.48
CA GLY A 62 -13.71 -1.87 -9.25
C GLY A 62 -14.16 -1.66 -7.81
N ALA A 63 -13.70 -2.49 -6.87
CA ALA A 63 -14.15 -2.41 -5.48
C ALA A 63 -13.36 -1.41 -4.64
N VAL A 64 -12.16 -1.03 -5.08
CA VAL A 64 -11.35 -0.03 -4.39
C VAL A 64 -11.56 1.31 -5.09
N HIS A 65 -12.40 2.16 -4.51
CA HIS A 65 -12.77 3.43 -5.12
C HIS A 65 -11.82 4.56 -4.78
N ALA A 66 -11.30 4.56 -3.57
CA ALA A 66 -10.41 5.61 -3.13
C ALA A 66 -9.34 5.00 -2.22
N MET A 67 -8.11 5.08 -2.69
CA MET A 67 -6.96 4.61 -1.93
C MET A 67 -5.92 5.72 -1.90
N ARG A 68 -5.57 6.17 -0.71
CA ARG A 68 -4.41 7.02 -0.53
C ARG A 68 -3.22 6.10 -0.35
N LEU A 69 -2.31 6.15 -1.30
CA LEU A 69 -1.18 5.24 -1.31
C LEU A 69 0.12 6.02 -1.22
N LYS A 70 0.98 5.58 -0.31
CA LYS A 70 2.36 6.04 -0.23
C LYS A 70 3.27 4.82 -0.27
N THR A 71 4.37 4.95 -0.98
CA THR A 71 5.34 3.87 -1.11
C THR A 71 6.71 4.38 -0.72
N PHE A 72 7.46 3.55 -0.02
CA PHE A 72 8.79 3.91 0.46
C PHE A 72 9.74 2.74 0.35
N THR A 73 11.01 3.04 0.12
CA THR A 73 12.07 2.06 0.38
C THR A 73 12.27 1.95 1.89
N PRO A 74 12.88 0.86 2.37
CA PRO A 74 13.12 0.71 3.82
C PRO A 74 13.95 1.86 4.40
N GLU A 75 14.93 2.36 3.66
CA GLU A 75 15.74 3.47 4.13
C GLU A 75 14.93 4.74 4.30
N LYS A 76 14.10 5.05 3.29
CA LYS A 76 13.27 6.25 3.35
C LYS A 76 12.24 6.13 4.45
N TRP A 77 11.67 4.95 4.65
CA TRP A 77 10.71 4.71 5.70
C TRP A 77 11.29 5.00 7.09
N LYS A 78 12.53 4.61 7.33
CA LYS A 78 13.19 4.90 8.60
C LYS A 78 13.24 6.41 8.89
N GLU A 79 13.38 7.21 7.84
CA GLU A 79 13.46 8.66 7.99
C GLU A 79 12.10 9.31 8.27
N VAL A 80 11.02 8.74 7.72
CA VAL A 80 9.72 9.40 7.74
C VAL A 80 8.68 8.73 8.64
N LYS A 81 8.95 7.53 9.14
CA LYS A 81 7.93 6.74 9.84
C LYS A 81 7.33 7.44 11.06
N THR A 82 8.08 8.32 11.71
CA THR A 82 7.58 9.05 12.87
C THR A 82 6.52 10.09 12.50
N GLN A 83 6.41 10.42 11.22
CA GLN A 83 5.40 11.34 10.71
C GLN A 83 4.05 10.66 10.49
N TYR A 84 4.03 9.34 10.55
CA TYR A 84 2.83 8.55 10.28
C TYR A 84 2.41 7.78 11.52
N ASN A 85 1.11 7.68 11.70
CA ASN A 85 0.52 7.06 12.88
C ASN A 85 -0.34 5.86 12.47
N PHE A 86 0.31 4.85 11.98
CA PHE A 86 -0.36 3.62 11.57
C PHE A 86 -0.22 2.50 12.56
#